data_e1a670a93f754fc3bb21cf4acb9313d5
#
_entry.id   e1a670a93f754fc3bb21cf4acb9313d5
#
_cell.length_a   1.000
_cell.length_b   1.000
_cell.length_c   1.000
_cell.angle_alpha   90.00
_cell.angle_beta   90.00
_cell.angle_gamma   90.00
#
_symmetry.space_group_name_H-M   'P 1'
#
loop_
_entity.id
_entity.type
_entity.pdbx_description
1 polymer ?
#
loop_
_entity_poly.entity_id
_entity_poly.type
_entity_poly.pdbx_seq_one_letter_code
_entity_poly.pdbx_strand_id
1 'polypeptide(L)'
;RMVMPEFKSHTAYLAKVFGTTQHSEMYANEAIRTCYVADTPFVSQVAKSITKDAVLEKIVAMNDSLRMDFGCTKPKIAVLALNSEFGDEEKNTISQAVEEAKSSGFIVSGPFLSETFFDAAEYTRFDGVIGMYRDQVVGPFKALAFDNSISYSLGFPKICVSPALTVNYDQVDKNITEESPLAMAIFAASDLLEKREQYTELTKNQLK
;
A
#
# COMPACT_ATOMS: atom_id res chain seq x y z
N ARG A 1 23.75 -2.28 5.42
CA ARG A 1 23.93 -2.34 6.90
C ARG A 1 25.38 -2.17 7.35
N MET A 2 26.39 -2.50 6.53
CA MET A 2 27.80 -2.25 6.89
C MET A 2 28.12 -0.76 7.02
N VAL A 3 27.49 0.09 6.19
CA VAL A 3 27.75 1.55 6.18
C VAL A 3 26.80 2.30 7.09
N MET A 4 25.56 1.81 7.28
CA MET A 4 24.53 2.42 8.13
C MET A 4 23.84 1.32 8.96
N PRO A 5 24.33 1.03 10.16
CA PRO A 5 23.77 -0.02 11.03
C PRO A 5 22.28 0.16 11.35
N GLU A 6 21.80 1.43 11.46
CA GLU A 6 20.42 1.81 11.72
C GLU A 6 19.50 1.72 10.49
N PHE A 7 20.02 1.40 9.29
CA PHE A 7 19.25 1.31 8.07
C PHE A 7 18.28 0.12 8.13
N LYS A 8 16.99 0.40 8.18
CA LYS A 8 15.91 -0.60 8.17
C LYS A 8 15.43 -0.90 6.76
N SER A 9 15.04 0.12 6.01
CA SER A 9 14.57 0.04 4.63
C SER A 9 14.75 1.39 3.93
N HIS A 10 14.65 1.41 2.61
CA HIS A 10 14.67 2.65 1.81
C HIS A 10 13.52 3.58 2.22
N THR A 11 12.31 3.03 2.36
CA THR A 11 11.13 3.78 2.78
C THR A 11 11.31 4.42 4.15
N ALA A 12 11.81 3.67 5.14
CA ALA A 12 12.09 4.21 6.47
C ALA A 12 13.18 5.28 6.47
N TYR A 13 14.20 5.14 5.62
CA TYR A 13 15.24 6.16 5.46
C TYR A 13 14.67 7.45 4.85
N LEU A 14 13.92 7.34 3.76
CA LEU A 14 13.28 8.49 3.11
C LEU A 14 12.27 9.16 4.03
N ALA A 15 11.49 8.41 4.81
CA ALA A 15 10.58 8.96 5.80
C ALA A 15 11.32 9.89 6.80
N LYS A 16 12.47 9.45 7.28
CA LYS A 16 13.33 10.28 8.15
C LYS A 16 13.83 11.54 7.44
N VAL A 17 14.25 11.42 6.17
CA VAL A 17 14.72 12.57 5.37
C VAL A 17 13.61 13.59 5.12
N PHE A 18 12.40 13.12 4.81
CA PHE A 18 11.25 13.99 4.55
C PHE A 18 10.49 14.43 5.81
N GLY A 19 10.88 13.94 6.98
CA GLY A 19 10.20 14.27 8.24
C GLY A 19 8.77 13.76 8.32
N THR A 20 8.42 12.69 7.56
CA THR A 20 7.09 12.08 7.60
C THR A 20 7.06 10.92 8.59
N THR A 21 6.02 10.87 9.42
CA THR A 21 5.77 9.79 10.38
C THR A 21 4.79 8.75 9.83
N GLN A 22 3.88 9.18 8.95
CA GLN A 22 2.87 8.33 8.34
C GLN A 22 3.37 7.88 6.97
N HIS A 23 4.01 6.74 6.91
CA HIS A 23 4.52 6.18 5.67
C HIS A 23 4.21 4.68 5.58
N SER A 24 4.05 4.22 4.37
CA SER A 24 3.89 2.79 4.08
C SER A 24 4.39 2.48 2.68
N GLU A 25 4.55 1.21 2.41
CA GLU A 25 4.82 0.71 1.07
C GLU A 25 3.51 0.20 0.45
N MET A 26 3.20 0.68 -0.75
CA MET A 26 2.12 0.18 -1.59
C MET A 26 2.72 -0.58 -2.76
N TYR A 27 2.16 -1.72 -3.06
CA TYR A 27 2.41 -2.44 -4.30
C TYR A 27 1.25 -2.18 -5.25
N ALA A 28 1.55 -1.77 -6.47
CA ALA A 28 0.54 -1.35 -7.43
C ALA A 28 0.83 -1.87 -8.83
N ASN A 29 -0.25 -2.27 -9.51
CA ASN A 29 -0.32 -2.48 -10.94
C ASN A 29 -1.70 -2.04 -11.45
N GLU A 30 -2.03 -2.34 -12.70
CA GLU A 30 -3.33 -1.99 -13.29
C GLU A 30 -4.51 -2.70 -12.61
N ALA A 31 -4.31 -3.93 -12.13
CA ALA A 31 -5.37 -4.76 -11.58
C ALA A 31 -5.62 -4.52 -10.09
N ILE A 32 -4.59 -4.25 -9.30
CA ILE A 32 -4.69 -4.18 -7.83
C ILE A 32 -3.65 -3.24 -7.23
N ARG A 33 -4.03 -2.53 -6.17
CA ARG A 33 -3.16 -1.73 -5.33
C ARG A 33 -3.29 -2.20 -3.90
N THR A 34 -2.17 -2.56 -3.27
CA THR A 34 -2.19 -3.13 -1.93
C THR A 34 -1.17 -2.47 -1.01
N CYS A 35 -1.54 -2.27 0.25
CA CYS A 35 -0.61 -1.95 1.33
C CYS A 35 -0.93 -2.78 2.58
N TYR A 36 -0.17 -2.60 3.65
CA TYR A 36 -0.35 -3.36 4.88
C TYR A 36 -0.15 -2.49 6.12
N VAL A 37 -0.76 -2.93 7.24
CA VAL A 37 -0.75 -2.19 8.51
C VAL A 37 0.56 -2.41 9.28
N ALA A 38 0.91 -3.67 9.57
CA ALA A 38 2.06 -4.01 10.39
C ALA A 38 3.39 -3.88 9.64
N ASP A 39 4.18 -2.88 9.98
CA ASP A 39 5.54 -2.68 9.45
C ASP A 39 6.58 -3.44 10.31
N THR A 40 6.44 -4.76 10.37
CA THR A 40 7.37 -5.65 11.06
C THR A 40 7.70 -6.86 10.19
N PRO A 41 8.98 -7.30 10.16
CA PRO A 41 9.36 -8.51 9.43
C PRO A 41 9.03 -9.81 10.18
N PHE A 42 8.55 -9.72 11.43
CA PHE A 42 8.31 -10.89 12.28
C PHE A 42 6.81 -11.10 12.51
N VAL A 43 6.29 -12.24 12.04
CA VAL A 43 4.88 -12.62 12.21
C VAL A 43 4.45 -12.60 13.69
N SER A 44 5.35 -13.00 14.60
CA SER A 44 5.08 -12.98 16.05
C SER A 44 4.78 -11.58 16.63
N GLN A 45 5.07 -10.52 15.91
CA GLN A 45 4.83 -9.14 16.32
C GLN A 45 3.60 -8.53 15.65
N VAL A 46 3.05 -9.19 14.62
CA VAL A 46 1.97 -8.65 13.79
C VAL A 46 0.76 -8.29 14.62
N ALA A 47 0.19 -9.23 15.37
CA ALA A 47 -1.03 -9.01 16.14
C ALA A 47 -0.92 -7.80 17.09
N LYS A 48 0.25 -7.63 17.74
CA LYS A 48 0.50 -6.49 18.62
C LYS A 48 0.58 -5.14 17.89
N SER A 49 0.90 -5.16 16.60
CA SER A 49 1.00 -3.96 15.76
C SER A 49 -0.35 -3.55 15.17
N ILE A 50 -1.36 -4.42 15.24
CA ILE A 50 -2.70 -4.13 14.73
C ILE A 50 -3.50 -3.42 15.82
N THR A 51 -3.53 -2.11 15.73
CA THR A 51 -4.36 -1.25 16.58
C THR A 51 -5.39 -0.54 15.74
N LYS A 52 -6.49 -0.08 16.36
CA LYS A 52 -7.53 0.69 15.66
C LYS A 52 -6.93 1.91 14.94
N ASP A 53 -6.08 2.65 15.64
CA ASP A 53 -5.45 3.85 15.07
C ASP A 53 -4.52 3.51 13.90
N ALA A 54 -3.72 2.43 13.99
CA ALA A 54 -2.85 2.01 12.91
C ALA A 54 -3.64 1.59 11.65
N VAL A 55 -4.77 0.91 11.81
CA VAL A 55 -5.67 0.57 10.68
C VAL A 55 -6.28 1.83 10.08
N LEU A 56 -6.79 2.73 10.92
CA LEU A 56 -7.39 3.99 10.48
C LEU A 56 -6.37 4.87 9.72
N GLU A 57 -5.15 5.02 10.24
CA GLU A 57 -4.07 5.74 9.57
C GLU A 57 -3.77 5.16 8.17
N LYS A 58 -3.79 3.83 8.02
CA LYS A 58 -3.59 3.21 6.70
C LYS A 58 -4.76 3.46 5.75
N ILE A 59 -6.00 3.47 6.24
CA ILE A 59 -7.18 3.80 5.43
C ILE A 59 -7.05 5.24 4.91
N VAL A 60 -6.70 6.20 5.77
CA VAL A 60 -6.52 7.60 5.40
C VAL A 60 -5.38 7.73 4.37
N ALA A 61 -4.20 7.17 4.66
CA ALA A 61 -3.05 7.27 3.77
C ALA A 61 -3.31 6.64 2.39
N MET A 62 -4.01 5.49 2.35
CA MET A 62 -4.43 4.84 1.10
C MET A 62 -5.41 5.72 0.34
N ASN A 63 -6.45 6.23 1.01
CA ASN A 63 -7.44 7.10 0.38
C ASN A 63 -6.81 8.35 -0.23
N ASP A 64 -5.94 9.02 0.51
CA ASP A 64 -5.31 10.25 0.06
C ASP A 64 -4.40 10.00 -1.15
N SER A 65 -3.58 8.95 -1.11
CA SER A 65 -2.75 8.59 -2.25
C SER A 65 -3.58 8.17 -3.47
N LEU A 66 -4.64 7.40 -3.30
CA LEU A 66 -5.54 7.03 -4.40
C LEU A 66 -6.18 8.27 -5.04
N ARG A 67 -6.55 9.27 -4.25
CA ARG A 67 -7.11 10.53 -4.76
C ARG A 67 -6.06 11.39 -5.43
N MET A 68 -4.95 11.64 -4.73
CA MET A 68 -3.95 12.63 -5.15
C MET A 68 -3.09 12.10 -6.30
N ASP A 69 -2.66 10.85 -6.23
CA ASP A 69 -1.63 10.31 -7.09
C ASP A 69 -2.18 9.34 -8.14
N PHE A 70 -3.25 8.63 -7.83
CA PHE A 70 -3.88 7.68 -8.77
C PHE A 70 -5.13 8.25 -9.45
N GLY A 71 -5.58 9.45 -9.09
CA GLY A 71 -6.69 10.14 -9.73
C GLY A 71 -8.08 9.55 -9.43
N CYS A 72 -8.21 8.74 -8.36
CA CYS A 72 -9.49 8.20 -7.95
C CYS A 72 -10.33 9.26 -7.25
N THR A 73 -11.45 9.65 -7.82
CA THR A 73 -12.33 10.68 -7.22
C THR A 73 -13.01 10.21 -5.94
N LYS A 74 -13.42 8.94 -5.88
CA LYS A 74 -14.12 8.30 -4.75
C LYS A 74 -13.52 6.91 -4.50
N PRO A 75 -12.33 6.83 -3.89
CA PRO A 75 -11.64 5.56 -3.67
C PRO A 75 -12.49 4.58 -2.86
N LYS A 76 -12.60 3.36 -3.34
CA LYS A 76 -13.19 2.23 -2.63
C LYS A 76 -12.08 1.38 -2.05
N ILE A 77 -12.04 1.23 -0.75
CA ILE A 77 -10.96 0.55 -0.03
C ILE A 77 -11.50 -0.71 0.64
N ALA A 78 -10.85 -1.85 0.39
CA ALA A 78 -11.07 -3.08 1.13
C ALA A 78 -10.07 -3.20 2.27
N VAL A 79 -10.53 -3.65 3.44
CA VAL A 79 -9.69 -3.99 4.59
C VAL A 79 -9.83 -5.49 4.85
N LEU A 80 -8.71 -6.20 4.89
CA LEU A 80 -8.70 -7.64 5.16
C LEU A 80 -8.73 -7.92 6.67
N ALA A 81 -9.22 -9.10 7.04
CA ALA A 81 -9.10 -9.63 8.37
C ALA A 81 -7.65 -10.03 8.67
N LEU A 82 -7.26 -10.07 9.94
CA LEU A 82 -5.96 -10.58 10.36
C LEU A 82 -5.94 -12.11 10.32
N ASN A 83 -7.00 -12.71 10.83
CA ASN A 83 -7.13 -14.16 11.01
C ASN A 83 -7.96 -14.81 9.88
N SER A 84 -7.87 -16.12 9.75
CA SER A 84 -8.70 -16.90 8.81
C SER A 84 -10.16 -17.06 9.28
N GLU A 85 -10.43 -16.74 10.55
CA GLU A 85 -11.75 -16.67 11.16
C GLU A 85 -11.89 -15.40 11.97
N PHE A 86 -13.12 -14.89 12.12
CA PHE A 86 -13.37 -13.66 12.88
C PHE A 86 -13.15 -13.86 14.38
N GLY A 87 -12.04 -13.33 14.88
CA GLY A 87 -11.66 -13.30 16.29
C GLY A 87 -11.88 -11.95 16.96
N ASP A 88 -11.15 -11.71 18.03
CA ASP A 88 -11.22 -10.47 18.80
C ASP A 88 -10.60 -9.29 18.06
N GLU A 89 -9.53 -9.51 17.29
CA GLU A 89 -8.88 -8.47 16.50
C GLU A 89 -9.84 -7.92 15.43
N GLU A 90 -10.61 -8.78 14.76
CA GLU A 90 -11.58 -8.38 13.76
C GLU A 90 -12.73 -7.59 14.39
N LYS A 91 -13.29 -8.07 15.49
CA LYS A 91 -14.47 -7.48 16.14
C LYS A 91 -14.14 -6.18 16.88
N ASN A 92 -13.06 -6.19 17.66
CA ASN A 92 -12.77 -5.11 18.60
C ASN A 92 -11.74 -4.09 18.10
N THR A 93 -11.06 -4.36 16.98
CA THR A 93 -10.01 -3.49 16.44
C THR A 93 -10.30 -3.11 14.99
N ILE A 94 -10.30 -4.09 14.08
CA ILE A 94 -10.38 -3.82 12.63
C ILE A 94 -11.77 -3.29 12.26
N SER A 95 -12.85 -3.94 12.74
CA SER A 95 -14.23 -3.47 12.48
C SER A 95 -14.47 -2.07 13.01
N GLN A 96 -13.94 -1.74 14.20
CA GLN A 96 -14.10 -0.40 14.77
C GLN A 96 -13.39 0.67 13.93
N ALA A 97 -12.19 0.37 13.43
CA ALA A 97 -11.48 1.28 12.53
C ALA A 97 -12.24 1.49 11.20
N VAL A 98 -12.79 0.42 10.63
CA VAL A 98 -13.59 0.48 9.41
C VAL A 98 -14.86 1.31 9.62
N GLU A 99 -15.57 1.12 10.73
CA GLU A 99 -16.80 1.90 11.03
C GLU A 99 -16.49 3.37 11.31
N GLU A 100 -15.40 3.68 12.00
CA GLU A 100 -14.95 5.06 12.21
C GLU A 100 -14.57 5.73 10.89
N ALA A 101 -13.86 5.04 10.01
CA ALA A 101 -13.55 5.54 8.67
C ALA A 101 -14.82 5.81 7.85
N LYS A 102 -15.80 4.90 7.86
CA LYS A 102 -17.11 5.13 7.20
C LYS A 102 -17.82 6.37 7.76
N SER A 103 -17.84 6.51 9.08
CA SER A 103 -18.44 7.65 9.76
C SER A 103 -17.75 8.98 9.39
N SER A 104 -16.47 8.91 9.06
CA SER A 104 -15.66 10.04 8.56
C SER A 104 -15.82 10.30 7.06
N GLY A 105 -16.68 9.53 6.36
CA GLY A 105 -16.99 9.72 4.95
C GLY A 105 -16.12 8.95 3.97
N PHE A 106 -15.25 8.03 4.43
CA PHE A 106 -14.48 7.15 3.55
C PHE A 106 -15.34 6.00 3.01
N ILE A 107 -15.13 5.62 1.76
CA ILE A 107 -15.76 4.44 1.15
C ILE A 107 -14.85 3.24 1.44
N VAL A 108 -15.08 2.62 2.56
CA VAL A 108 -14.28 1.49 3.04
C VAL A 108 -15.18 0.32 3.39
N SER A 109 -14.74 -0.90 3.15
CA SER A 109 -15.46 -2.15 3.44
C SER A 109 -14.52 -3.19 4.04
N GLY A 110 -15.06 -4.04 4.90
CA GLY A 110 -14.32 -5.09 5.58
C GLY A 110 -14.74 -5.21 7.06
N PRO A 111 -14.01 -6.01 7.84
CA PRO A 111 -12.91 -6.86 7.40
C PRO A 111 -13.36 -8.04 6.53
N PHE A 112 -12.58 -8.39 5.50
CA PHE A 112 -12.81 -9.53 4.63
C PHE A 112 -11.82 -10.65 4.95
N LEU A 113 -12.24 -11.90 4.93
CA LEU A 113 -11.33 -13.04 5.00
C LEU A 113 -10.50 -13.12 3.72
N SER A 114 -9.17 -13.22 3.86
CA SER A 114 -8.25 -13.14 2.72
C SER A 114 -8.51 -14.23 1.67
N GLU A 115 -8.75 -15.47 2.12
CA GLU A 115 -9.00 -16.61 1.24
C GLU A 115 -10.17 -16.33 0.29
N THR A 116 -11.35 -16.08 0.84
CA THR A 116 -12.57 -15.84 0.06
C THR A 116 -12.49 -14.56 -0.76
N PHE A 117 -11.82 -13.53 -0.27
CA PHE A 117 -11.64 -12.25 -0.95
C PHE A 117 -10.84 -12.39 -2.26
N PHE A 118 -9.76 -13.17 -2.23
CA PHE A 118 -8.95 -13.40 -3.43
C PHE A 118 -9.53 -14.48 -4.32
N ASP A 119 -10.12 -15.56 -3.78
CA ASP A 119 -10.77 -16.63 -4.53
C ASP A 119 -11.95 -16.11 -5.38
N ALA A 120 -12.78 -15.27 -4.79
CA ALA A 120 -13.91 -14.64 -5.49
C ALA A 120 -13.53 -13.43 -6.36
N ALA A 121 -12.23 -13.11 -6.50
CA ALA A 121 -11.74 -11.92 -7.19
C ALA A 121 -12.40 -10.60 -6.73
N GLU A 122 -12.83 -10.52 -5.47
CA GLU A 122 -13.49 -9.33 -4.91
C GLU A 122 -12.59 -8.08 -4.99
N TYR A 123 -11.28 -8.25 -5.04
CA TYR A 123 -10.32 -7.14 -5.19
C TYR A 123 -10.59 -6.28 -6.42
N THR A 124 -11.21 -6.82 -7.47
CA THR A 124 -11.54 -6.06 -8.69
C THR A 124 -12.60 -4.97 -8.47
N ARG A 125 -13.32 -5.01 -7.36
CA ARG A 125 -14.37 -4.04 -6.99
C ARG A 125 -13.82 -2.85 -6.20
N PHE A 126 -12.54 -2.89 -5.83
CA PHE A 126 -11.89 -1.91 -4.97
C PHE A 126 -10.71 -1.24 -5.67
N ASP A 127 -10.47 0.01 -5.33
CA ASP A 127 -9.33 0.77 -5.84
C ASP A 127 -8.06 0.49 -5.03
N GLY A 128 -8.20 0.07 -3.77
CA GLY A 128 -7.12 -0.30 -2.88
C GLY A 128 -7.50 -1.37 -1.88
N VAL A 129 -6.54 -2.22 -1.51
CA VAL A 129 -6.68 -3.32 -0.55
C VAL A 129 -5.67 -3.16 0.58
N ILE A 130 -6.13 -3.17 1.82
CA ILE A 130 -5.29 -3.08 3.02
C ILE A 130 -5.27 -4.42 3.73
N GLY A 131 -4.11 -5.06 3.78
CA GLY A 131 -3.90 -6.23 4.61
C GLY A 131 -3.36 -5.87 5.99
N MET A 132 -3.35 -6.83 6.88
CA MET A 132 -2.82 -6.62 8.22
C MET A 132 -1.30 -6.76 8.26
N TYR A 133 -0.73 -7.60 7.41
CA TYR A 133 0.73 -7.79 7.31
C TYR A 133 1.16 -8.04 5.86
N ARG A 134 2.46 -7.89 5.64
CA ARG A 134 3.05 -7.83 4.30
C ARG A 134 2.71 -9.05 3.43
N ASP A 135 2.94 -10.25 3.91
CA ASP A 135 2.82 -11.46 3.07
C ASP A 135 1.36 -11.80 2.76
N GLN A 136 0.40 -11.31 3.56
CA GLN A 136 -1.02 -11.45 3.30
C GLN A 136 -1.46 -10.80 1.97
N VAL A 137 -0.81 -9.71 1.58
CA VAL A 137 -1.16 -8.96 0.37
C VAL A 137 -0.09 -9.06 -0.71
N VAL A 138 1.18 -9.12 -0.35
CA VAL A 138 2.28 -9.18 -1.34
C VAL A 138 2.35 -10.55 -2.02
N GLY A 139 2.03 -11.63 -1.31
CA GLY A 139 1.93 -12.96 -1.91
C GLY A 139 0.90 -13.01 -3.04
N PRO A 140 -0.38 -12.76 -2.78
CA PRO A 140 -1.41 -12.67 -3.83
C PRO A 140 -1.10 -11.63 -4.90
N PHE A 141 -0.60 -10.44 -4.51
CA PHE A 141 -0.21 -9.41 -5.46
C PHE A 141 0.82 -9.93 -6.47
N LYS A 142 1.88 -10.59 -5.99
CA LYS A 142 2.92 -11.15 -6.87
C LYS A 142 2.42 -12.28 -7.76
N ALA A 143 1.44 -13.06 -7.30
CA ALA A 143 0.80 -14.09 -8.10
C ALA A 143 -0.07 -13.51 -9.24
N LEU A 144 -0.71 -12.35 -9.00
CA LEU A 144 -1.56 -11.67 -9.97
C LEU A 144 -0.79 -10.72 -10.91
N ALA A 145 0.36 -10.21 -10.46
CA ALA A 145 1.10 -9.11 -11.08
C ALA A 145 2.49 -9.56 -11.52
N PHE A 146 2.58 -10.41 -12.56
CA PHE A 146 3.81 -11.08 -12.92
C PHE A 146 4.94 -10.10 -13.35
N ASP A 147 4.69 -9.09 -14.19
CA ASP A 147 5.77 -8.28 -14.78
C ASP A 147 5.60 -6.76 -14.67
N ASN A 148 4.38 -6.25 -14.49
CA ASN A 148 4.09 -4.82 -14.55
C ASN A 148 3.69 -4.28 -13.17
N SER A 149 4.64 -4.27 -12.23
CA SER A 149 4.35 -3.84 -10.88
C SER A 149 5.37 -2.86 -10.33
N ILE A 150 4.87 -1.89 -9.58
CA ILE A 150 5.68 -0.91 -8.89
C ILE A 150 5.52 -1.04 -7.37
N SER A 151 6.57 -0.67 -6.65
CA SER A 151 6.51 -0.30 -5.24
C SER A 151 6.45 1.22 -5.14
N TYR A 152 5.46 1.73 -4.46
CA TYR A 152 5.18 3.15 -4.27
C TYR A 152 5.18 3.49 -2.77
N SER A 153 5.80 4.60 -2.40
CA SER A 153 5.84 5.05 -1.00
C SER A 153 4.65 5.95 -0.68
N LEU A 154 3.68 5.42 0.08
CA LEU A 154 2.53 6.15 0.61
C LEU A 154 2.94 7.21 1.63
N GLY A 155 2.21 8.34 1.66
CA GLY A 155 2.36 9.37 2.68
C GLY A 155 3.59 10.27 2.53
N PHE A 156 4.29 10.21 1.38
CA PHE A 156 5.44 11.07 1.14
C PHE A 156 5.07 12.38 0.41
N PRO A 157 5.77 13.48 0.74
CA PRO A 157 5.57 14.75 0.03
C PRO A 157 6.10 14.73 -1.41
N LYS A 158 6.91 13.73 -1.75
CA LYS A 158 7.45 13.50 -3.10
C LYS A 158 7.05 12.12 -3.60
N ILE A 159 6.87 12.00 -4.92
CA ILE A 159 6.64 10.70 -5.56
C ILE A 159 7.90 9.86 -5.46
N CYS A 160 7.79 8.71 -4.82
CA CYS A 160 8.86 7.73 -4.67
C CYS A 160 8.36 6.38 -5.18
N VAL A 161 8.90 5.96 -6.32
CA VAL A 161 8.53 4.73 -7.02
C VAL A 161 9.78 3.90 -7.27
N SER A 162 9.64 2.61 -7.17
CA SER A 162 10.67 1.65 -7.60
C SER A 162 10.01 0.45 -8.29
N PRO A 163 10.76 -0.31 -9.10
CA PRO A 163 10.28 -1.60 -9.57
C PRO A 163 9.95 -2.50 -8.39
N ALA A 164 8.81 -3.20 -8.45
CA ALA A 164 8.45 -4.17 -7.41
C ALA A 164 9.17 -5.51 -7.63
N LEU A 165 10.48 -5.47 -7.84
CA LEU A 165 11.32 -6.65 -8.08
C LEU A 165 11.80 -7.28 -6.79
N THR A 166 12.01 -8.59 -6.85
CA THR A 166 12.76 -9.34 -5.85
C THR A 166 14.20 -9.50 -6.36
N VAL A 167 15.18 -9.36 -5.47
CA VAL A 167 16.59 -9.58 -5.85
C VAL A 167 16.77 -11.03 -6.29
N ASN A 168 17.18 -11.23 -7.53
CA ASN A 168 17.50 -12.56 -8.07
C ASN A 168 19.02 -12.76 -8.06
N TYR A 169 19.53 -13.39 -7.01
CA TYR A 169 20.96 -13.66 -6.87
C TYR A 169 21.50 -14.63 -7.93
N ASP A 170 20.64 -15.45 -8.56
CA ASP A 170 21.03 -16.39 -9.60
C ASP A 170 21.40 -15.69 -10.92
N GLN A 171 21.04 -14.43 -11.07
CA GLN A 171 21.36 -13.60 -12.25
C GLN A 171 22.64 -12.77 -12.06
N VAL A 172 23.20 -12.74 -10.85
CA VAL A 172 24.46 -12.06 -10.59
C VAL A 172 25.57 -12.68 -11.47
N ASP A 173 26.36 -11.85 -12.10
CA ASP A 173 27.44 -12.21 -13.02
C ASP A 173 27.04 -12.84 -14.39
N LYS A 174 25.72 -12.96 -14.66
CA LYS A 174 25.27 -13.52 -15.96
C LYS A 174 25.03 -12.47 -17.04
N ASN A 175 25.23 -11.18 -16.74
CA ASN A 175 24.89 -10.05 -17.62
C ASN A 175 23.43 -10.08 -18.15
N ILE A 176 22.53 -10.69 -17.38
CA ILE A 176 21.10 -10.72 -17.67
C ILE A 176 20.47 -9.60 -16.88
N THR A 177 20.03 -8.56 -17.56
CA THR A 177 19.33 -7.43 -16.95
C THR A 177 18.01 -7.22 -17.70
N GLU A 178 16.92 -7.23 -16.97
CA GLU A 178 15.61 -6.86 -17.49
C GLU A 178 15.42 -5.34 -17.30
N GLU A 179 15.35 -4.60 -18.39
CA GLU A 179 15.22 -3.14 -18.36
C GLU A 179 13.75 -2.71 -18.14
N SER A 180 12.81 -3.56 -18.56
CA SER A 180 11.38 -3.28 -18.56
C SER A 180 10.82 -2.84 -17.19
N PRO A 181 11.14 -3.48 -16.05
CA PRO A 181 10.60 -3.06 -14.76
C PRO A 181 11.05 -1.68 -14.33
N LEU A 182 12.29 -1.28 -14.64
CA LEU A 182 12.78 0.07 -14.34
C LEU A 182 12.09 1.11 -15.24
N ALA A 183 11.95 0.83 -16.53
CA ALA A 183 11.24 1.70 -17.45
C ALA A 183 9.78 1.91 -17.00
N MET A 184 9.10 0.84 -16.60
CA MET A 184 7.73 0.91 -16.04
C MET A 184 7.66 1.79 -14.79
N ALA A 185 8.62 1.66 -13.87
CA ALA A 185 8.66 2.50 -12.67
C ALA A 185 8.87 3.99 -13.01
N ILE A 186 9.69 4.30 -14.02
CA ILE A 186 9.90 5.68 -14.49
C ILE A 186 8.63 6.24 -15.11
N PHE A 187 7.95 5.50 -16.00
CA PHE A 187 6.68 5.94 -16.59
C PHE A 187 5.61 6.11 -15.51
N ALA A 188 5.48 5.16 -14.59
CA ALA A 188 4.54 5.28 -13.48
C ALA A 188 4.82 6.51 -12.61
N ALA A 189 6.10 6.83 -12.33
CA ALA A 189 6.46 8.03 -11.57
C ALA A 189 6.03 9.32 -12.28
N SER A 190 6.16 9.38 -13.62
CA SER A 190 5.72 10.51 -14.43
C SER A 190 4.21 10.69 -14.37
N ASP A 191 3.45 9.59 -14.58
CA ASP A 191 1.99 9.62 -14.54
C ASP A 191 1.44 10.01 -13.15
N LEU A 192 2.05 9.49 -12.08
CA LEU A 192 1.67 9.83 -10.72
C LEU A 192 1.96 11.30 -10.39
N LEU A 193 3.07 11.84 -10.89
CA LEU A 193 3.41 13.25 -10.70
C LEU A 193 2.40 14.16 -11.41
N GLU A 194 2.05 13.85 -12.66
CA GLU A 194 1.05 14.60 -13.42
C GLU A 194 -0.31 14.60 -12.71
N LYS A 195 -0.77 13.45 -12.23
CA LYS A 195 -2.03 13.34 -11.48
C LYS A 195 -2.00 14.14 -10.18
N ARG A 196 -0.88 14.11 -9.45
CA ARG A 196 -0.70 14.91 -8.23
C ARG A 196 -0.75 16.42 -8.52
N GLU A 197 -0.14 16.86 -9.59
CA GLU A 197 -0.18 18.26 -10.03
C GLU A 197 -1.62 18.67 -10.40
N GLN A 198 -2.32 17.87 -11.20
CA GLN A 198 -3.72 18.09 -11.54
C GLN A 198 -4.61 18.16 -10.30
N TYR A 199 -4.45 17.23 -9.36
CA TYR A 199 -5.19 17.25 -8.10
C TYR A 199 -4.91 18.52 -7.29
N THR A 200 -3.66 18.93 -7.23
CA THR A 200 -3.25 20.15 -6.51
C THR A 200 -3.85 21.39 -7.13
N GLU A 201 -3.90 21.49 -8.46
CA GLU A 201 -4.52 22.61 -9.17
C GLU A 201 -6.03 22.65 -8.94
N LEU A 202 -6.72 21.52 -9.04
CA LEU A 202 -8.16 21.41 -8.81
C LEU A 202 -8.55 21.79 -7.38
N THR A 203 -7.69 21.46 -6.40
CA THR A 203 -7.97 21.73 -4.99
C THR A 203 -7.61 23.15 -4.55
N LYS A 204 -6.76 23.87 -5.27
CA LYS A 204 -6.42 25.29 -4.97
C LYS A 204 -7.63 26.23 -5.05
N ASN A 205 -8.58 25.93 -5.91
CA ASN A 205 -9.74 26.78 -6.22
C ASN A 205 -11.07 26.16 -5.78
N GLN A 206 -11.09 25.32 -4.77
CA GLN A 206 -12.35 24.83 -4.21
C GLN A 206 -13.13 26.02 -3.66
N LEU A 207 -14.31 26.26 -4.24
CA LEU A 207 -15.29 27.17 -3.67
C LEU A 207 -15.62 26.70 -2.26
N LYS A 208 -15.42 27.58 -1.29
CA LYS A 208 -15.76 27.34 0.12
C LYS A 208 -17.27 27.30 0.31
#